data_0dd92f84a0503654bbd36c7665d6aafd
#
_entry.id   0dd92f84a0503654bbd36c7665d6aafd
#
_cell.length_a   1.000
_cell.length_b   1.000
_cell.length_c   1.000
_cell.angle_alpha   90.00
_cell.angle_beta   90.00
_cell.angle_gamma   90.00
#
_symmetry.space_group_name_H-M   'P 1'
#
loop_
_entity.id
_entity.type
_entity.pdbx_description
1 polymer ?
#
loop_
_entity_poly.entity_id
_entity_poly.type
_entity_poly.pdbx_seq_one_letter_code
_entity_poly.pdbx_strand_id
1 'polypeptide(L)'
;SFIEDSSIEEDKKEKNPDLIELDEVADHSAISIQLGYGLIKLVDKDNTGPLVSRVTGVRRQVSKDLGFVVPSVRITDDLNLGADEYTIKLGQTIIGQNQVFPDKLLAIPGDDSDVKISGIDVKDPSFNMEATWIDKYNKDKAENSGYMIVTPEAVIATHLNQILIKHAGDLIGQDEVQQLLDNLKKTTPKLVDTVIPKILPLNQLTGVLK
;
A
#
# COMPACT_ATOMS: atom_id res chain seq x y z
N SER A 1 15.19 -53.99 -20.69
CA SER A 1 14.25 -52.90 -20.46
C SER A 1 15.00 -51.75 -19.81
N PHE A 2 15.32 -50.79 -20.67
CA PHE A 2 15.98 -49.54 -20.31
C PHE A 2 14.92 -48.55 -19.88
N ILE A 3 15.06 -47.90 -18.72
CA ILE A 3 14.37 -46.70 -18.33
C ILE A 3 15.44 -45.60 -18.32
N GLU A 4 15.40 -44.71 -19.29
CA GLU A 4 16.18 -43.47 -19.31
C GLU A 4 15.60 -42.49 -18.31
N ASP A 5 16.46 -42.15 -17.36
CA ASP A 5 16.24 -41.05 -16.42
C ASP A 5 16.62 -39.75 -17.12
N SER A 6 15.63 -38.98 -17.59
CA SER A 6 15.84 -37.65 -18.15
C SER A 6 15.81 -36.63 -17.02
N SER A 7 16.97 -36.39 -16.42
CA SER A 7 17.22 -35.22 -15.59
C SER A 7 17.08 -33.96 -16.42
N ILE A 8 16.05 -33.17 -16.14
CA ILE A 8 15.88 -31.81 -16.66
C ILE A 8 16.89 -30.94 -15.91
N GLU A 9 18.02 -30.66 -16.58
CA GLU A 9 18.92 -29.59 -16.16
C GLU A 9 18.19 -28.26 -16.33
N GLU A 10 17.83 -27.63 -15.21
CA GLU A 10 17.47 -26.19 -15.21
C GLU A 10 18.70 -25.39 -15.63
N ASP A 11 18.67 -24.90 -16.85
CA ASP A 11 19.65 -24.02 -17.47
C ASP A 11 19.69 -22.72 -16.66
N LYS A 12 20.62 -22.60 -15.71
CA LYS A 12 20.99 -21.34 -15.07
C LYS A 12 21.64 -20.49 -16.15
N LYS A 13 20.86 -19.69 -16.88
CA LYS A 13 21.37 -18.62 -17.74
C LYS A 13 22.28 -17.72 -16.91
N GLU A 14 23.57 -17.76 -17.16
CA GLU A 14 24.51 -16.75 -16.67
C GLU A 14 24.02 -15.40 -17.13
N LYS A 15 23.64 -14.53 -16.17
CA LYS A 15 23.24 -13.15 -16.48
C LYS A 15 24.45 -12.42 -17.04
N ASN A 16 24.34 -11.99 -18.28
CA ASN A 16 25.34 -11.11 -18.90
C ASN A 16 25.24 -9.75 -18.20
N PRO A 17 26.27 -9.26 -17.49
CA PRO A 17 26.22 -8.01 -16.71
C PRO A 17 25.99 -6.75 -17.56
N ASP A 18 26.18 -6.85 -18.89
CA ASP A 18 25.98 -5.72 -19.82
C ASP A 18 24.59 -5.72 -20.47
N LEU A 19 23.75 -6.72 -20.20
CA LEU A 19 22.39 -6.80 -20.71
C LEU A 19 21.43 -6.25 -19.67
N ILE A 20 20.88 -5.08 -19.94
CA ILE A 20 19.77 -4.52 -19.17
C ILE A 20 18.51 -5.30 -19.53
N GLU A 21 18.03 -6.14 -18.63
CA GLU A 21 16.76 -6.84 -18.82
C GLU A 21 15.59 -5.88 -18.63
N LEU A 22 14.50 -6.12 -19.37
CA LEU A 22 13.28 -5.30 -19.28
C LEU A 22 12.75 -5.20 -17.83
N ASP A 23 12.95 -6.24 -17.04
CA ASP A 23 12.58 -6.31 -15.62
C ASP A 23 13.39 -5.34 -14.75
N GLU A 24 14.63 -5.02 -15.13
CA GLU A 24 15.44 -4.01 -14.42
C GLU A 24 14.99 -2.58 -14.72
N VAL A 25 14.44 -2.37 -15.93
CA VAL A 25 13.92 -1.06 -16.37
C VAL A 25 12.44 -0.91 -16.04
N ALA A 26 11.72 -2.03 -15.98
CA ALA A 26 10.26 -2.10 -15.80
C ALA A 26 9.83 -2.30 -14.33
N ASP A 27 10.65 -1.91 -13.36
CA ASP A 27 10.19 -1.85 -11.96
C ASP A 27 9.21 -0.67 -11.77
N HIS A 28 8.17 -0.70 -12.59
CA HIS A 28 7.05 0.22 -12.51
C HIS A 28 5.92 -0.41 -11.68
N SER A 29 6.23 -0.85 -10.47
CA SER A 29 5.14 -1.06 -9.52
C SER A 29 4.47 0.30 -9.36
N ALA A 30 3.18 0.36 -9.75
CA ALA A 30 2.42 1.60 -9.66
C ALA A 30 2.42 2.16 -8.23
N ILE A 31 2.56 1.28 -7.24
CA ILE A 31 2.57 1.62 -5.81
C ILE A 31 3.69 0.84 -5.12
N SER A 32 4.54 1.54 -4.35
CA SER A 32 5.55 0.89 -3.52
C SER A 32 5.66 1.52 -2.13
N ILE A 33 6.02 0.69 -1.14
CA ILE A 33 6.39 1.11 0.21
C ILE A 33 7.86 0.73 0.40
N GLN A 34 8.69 1.71 0.71
CA GLN A 34 10.09 1.49 1.05
C GLN A 34 10.27 1.65 2.55
N LEU A 35 10.97 0.72 3.17
CA LEU A 35 11.15 0.61 4.60
C LEU A 35 12.61 0.78 4.99
N GLY A 36 12.89 1.59 6.01
CA GLY A 36 14.16 1.59 6.69
C GLY A 36 14.43 0.24 7.40
N TYR A 37 15.69 -0.06 7.65
CA TYR A 37 16.11 -1.39 8.12
C TYR A 37 15.47 -1.83 9.46
N GLY A 38 15.10 -0.89 10.33
CA GLY A 38 14.41 -1.18 11.60
C GLY A 38 12.98 -1.67 11.42
N LEU A 39 12.37 -1.39 10.26
CA LEU A 39 10.99 -1.76 9.95
C LEU A 39 10.87 -3.11 9.23
N ILE A 40 11.98 -3.74 8.82
CA ILE A 40 11.97 -5.03 8.12
C ILE A 40 11.27 -6.11 8.95
N LYS A 41 11.31 -6.03 10.28
CA LYS A 41 10.60 -6.96 11.17
C LYS A 41 9.07 -6.88 11.07
N LEU A 42 8.51 -5.85 10.45
CA LEU A 42 7.08 -5.77 10.15
C LEU A 42 6.70 -6.60 8.92
N VAL A 43 7.72 -7.06 8.17
CA VAL A 43 7.59 -7.92 6.99
C VAL A 43 8.41 -9.18 7.26
N ASP A 44 7.76 -10.34 7.41
CA ASP A 44 8.46 -11.61 7.57
C ASP A 44 9.24 -12.00 6.32
N LYS A 45 10.25 -12.89 6.48
CA LYS A 45 11.11 -13.37 5.39
C LYS A 45 10.34 -13.94 4.18
N ASP A 46 9.13 -14.43 4.41
CA ASP A 46 8.25 -15.00 3.39
C ASP A 46 7.17 -14.01 2.88
N ASN A 47 7.32 -12.71 3.11
CA ASN A 47 6.33 -11.68 2.80
C ASN A 47 4.93 -11.96 3.36
N THR A 48 4.86 -12.54 4.56
CA THR A 48 3.61 -12.89 5.26
C THR A 48 3.39 -12.08 6.54
N GLY A 49 4.27 -11.14 6.85
CA GLY A 49 4.24 -10.34 8.07
C GLY A 49 2.99 -9.47 8.26
N PRO A 50 2.84 -8.87 9.45
CA PRO A 50 1.64 -8.11 9.80
C PRO A 50 1.39 -6.91 8.87
N LEU A 51 2.43 -6.28 8.36
CA LEU A 51 2.30 -5.17 7.39
C LEU A 51 1.72 -5.66 6.06
N VAL A 52 2.19 -6.79 5.53
CA VAL A 52 1.72 -7.35 4.24
C VAL A 52 0.23 -7.68 4.31
N SER A 53 -0.22 -8.30 5.40
CA SER A 53 -1.62 -8.63 5.61
C SER A 53 -2.51 -7.38 5.65
N ARG A 54 -2.06 -6.32 6.32
CA ARG A 54 -2.78 -5.05 6.40
C ARG A 54 -2.82 -4.32 5.05
N VAL A 55 -1.70 -4.27 4.33
CA VAL A 55 -1.63 -3.67 2.98
C VAL A 55 -2.59 -4.41 2.03
N THR A 56 -2.64 -5.73 2.09
CA THR A 56 -3.59 -6.53 1.30
C THR A 56 -5.04 -6.21 1.66
N GLY A 57 -5.33 -6.03 2.94
CA GLY A 57 -6.65 -5.61 3.44
C GLY A 57 -7.05 -4.23 2.91
N VAL A 58 -6.14 -3.26 2.99
CA VAL A 58 -6.35 -1.91 2.46
C VAL A 58 -6.62 -1.94 0.95
N ARG A 59 -5.78 -2.65 0.16
CA ARG A 59 -6.01 -2.79 -1.28
C ARG A 59 -7.39 -3.34 -1.60
N ARG A 60 -7.81 -4.39 -0.89
CA ARG A 60 -9.13 -5.01 -1.08
C ARG A 60 -10.27 -4.04 -0.78
N GLN A 61 -10.14 -3.28 0.31
CA GLN A 61 -11.15 -2.30 0.69
C GLN A 61 -11.24 -1.17 -0.32
N VAL A 62 -10.10 -0.55 -0.65
CA VAL A 62 -10.04 0.55 -1.62
C VAL A 62 -10.52 0.10 -3.00
N SER A 63 -10.17 -1.13 -3.44
CA SER A 63 -10.68 -1.68 -4.71
C SER A 63 -12.19 -1.80 -4.73
N LYS A 64 -12.81 -2.18 -3.61
CA LYS A 64 -14.28 -2.24 -3.49
C LYS A 64 -14.90 -0.86 -3.55
N ASP A 65 -14.30 0.11 -2.87
CA ASP A 65 -14.80 1.48 -2.77
C ASP A 65 -14.68 2.21 -4.11
N LEU A 66 -13.60 2.00 -4.85
CA LEU A 66 -13.34 2.61 -6.15
C LEU A 66 -13.97 1.88 -7.33
N GLY A 67 -14.31 0.59 -7.16
CA GLY A 67 -14.93 -0.23 -8.20
C GLY A 67 -13.96 -0.84 -9.24
N PHE A 68 -12.66 -0.66 -9.08
CA PHE A 68 -11.62 -1.30 -9.90
C PHE A 68 -10.52 -1.89 -9.01
N VAL A 69 -9.71 -2.80 -9.56
CA VAL A 69 -8.66 -3.47 -8.78
C VAL A 69 -7.46 -2.54 -8.64
N VAL A 70 -7.18 -2.09 -7.40
CA VAL A 70 -5.97 -1.32 -7.08
C VAL A 70 -4.73 -2.19 -7.37
N PRO A 71 -3.71 -1.67 -8.09
CA PRO A 71 -2.49 -2.40 -8.39
C PRO A 71 -1.81 -3.01 -7.16
N SER A 72 -0.95 -3.99 -7.36
CA SER A 72 -0.17 -4.59 -6.27
C SER A 72 0.75 -3.54 -5.64
N VAL A 73 0.86 -3.58 -4.31
CA VAL A 73 1.79 -2.75 -3.55
C VAL A 73 3.07 -3.55 -3.32
N ARG A 74 4.18 -3.06 -3.84
CA ARG A 74 5.50 -3.64 -3.59
C ARG A 74 6.06 -3.10 -2.28
N ILE A 75 6.55 -3.99 -1.43
CA ILE A 75 7.21 -3.62 -0.19
C ILE A 75 8.68 -4.04 -0.29
N THR A 76 9.60 -3.08 -0.14
CA THR A 76 11.05 -3.29 -0.21
C THR A 76 11.74 -2.56 0.92
N ASP A 77 12.96 -2.98 1.24
CA ASP A 77 13.87 -2.22 2.08
C ASP A 77 14.60 -1.14 1.27
N ASP A 78 14.97 -0.05 1.94
CA ASP A 78 15.83 1.00 1.38
C ASP A 78 16.83 1.44 2.46
N LEU A 79 18.11 1.13 2.22
CA LEU A 79 19.20 1.44 3.16
C LEU A 79 19.51 2.93 3.23
N ASN A 80 18.99 3.76 2.34
CA ASN A 80 19.15 5.21 2.39
C ASN A 80 18.17 5.89 3.34
N LEU A 81 17.11 5.18 3.76
CA LEU A 81 16.16 5.67 4.75
C LEU A 81 16.71 5.52 6.17
N GLY A 82 16.27 6.40 7.07
CA GLY A 82 16.48 6.19 8.51
C GLY A 82 15.87 4.86 8.97
N ALA A 83 16.40 4.31 10.06
CA ALA A 83 16.02 2.96 10.53
C ALA A 83 14.49 2.76 10.65
N ASP A 84 13.81 3.76 11.19
CA ASP A 84 12.38 3.73 11.51
C ASP A 84 11.53 4.53 10.50
N GLU A 85 12.14 4.96 9.39
CA GLU A 85 11.47 5.72 8.33
C GLU A 85 10.87 4.80 7.27
N TYR A 86 9.80 5.27 6.66
CA TYR A 86 9.22 4.66 5.47
C TYR A 86 8.78 5.72 4.46
N THR A 87 8.75 5.34 3.19
CA THR A 87 8.18 6.15 2.11
C THR A 87 7.13 5.36 1.35
N ILE A 88 6.12 6.06 0.84
CA ILE A 88 5.11 5.53 -0.07
C ILE A 88 5.26 6.26 -1.39
N LYS A 89 5.39 5.50 -2.48
CA LYS A 89 5.56 6.04 -3.83
C LYS A 89 4.41 5.63 -4.74
N LEU A 90 4.01 6.53 -5.63
CA LEU A 90 3.28 6.22 -6.86
C LEU A 90 4.24 6.38 -8.04
N GLY A 91 4.49 5.28 -8.75
CA GLY A 91 5.59 5.20 -9.72
C GLY A 91 6.92 5.59 -9.05
N GLN A 92 7.58 6.62 -9.59
CA GLN A 92 8.85 7.12 -9.04
C GLN A 92 8.69 8.29 -8.06
N THR A 93 7.46 8.77 -7.84
CA THR A 93 7.20 9.95 -7.00
C THR A 93 6.90 9.55 -5.57
N ILE A 94 7.65 10.10 -4.60
CA ILE A 94 7.34 9.97 -3.17
C ILE A 94 6.13 10.86 -2.89
N ILE A 95 5.06 10.23 -2.39
CA ILE A 95 3.80 10.91 -2.06
C ILE A 95 3.47 10.85 -0.57
N GLY A 96 4.15 9.98 0.17
CA GLY A 96 4.08 9.89 1.62
C GLY A 96 5.42 9.50 2.21
N GLN A 97 5.76 10.11 3.34
CA GLN A 97 6.94 9.79 4.13
C GLN A 97 6.65 10.05 5.59
N ASN A 98 7.04 9.13 6.46
CA ASN A 98 6.93 9.30 7.90
C ASN A 98 7.85 8.32 8.64
N GLN A 99 7.77 8.35 9.96
CA GLN A 99 8.50 7.48 10.86
C GLN A 99 7.52 6.72 11.76
N VAL A 100 7.79 5.42 11.97
CA VAL A 100 7.06 4.58 12.94
C VAL A 100 8.06 3.80 13.79
N PHE A 101 7.71 3.57 15.05
CA PHE A 101 8.57 2.85 16.00
C PHE A 101 8.03 1.42 16.19
N PRO A 102 8.70 0.40 15.62
CA PRO A 102 8.15 -0.97 15.56
C PRO A 102 8.02 -1.64 16.93
N ASP A 103 8.70 -1.14 17.96
CA ASP A 103 8.63 -1.64 19.33
C ASP A 103 7.68 -0.87 20.24
N LYS A 104 7.04 0.18 19.71
CA LYS A 104 6.10 1.05 20.41
C LYS A 104 4.68 0.91 19.85
N LEU A 105 3.76 1.61 20.50
CA LEU A 105 2.37 1.75 20.06
C LEU A 105 2.04 3.24 19.92
N LEU A 106 1.25 3.60 18.93
CA LEU A 106 0.77 4.96 18.78
C LEU A 106 -0.52 5.14 19.58
N ALA A 107 -0.51 6.07 20.52
CA ALA A 107 -1.65 6.47 21.30
C ALA A 107 -2.23 7.77 20.71
N ILE A 108 -3.46 7.70 20.21
CA ILE A 108 -4.20 8.82 19.66
C ILE A 108 -5.25 9.25 20.69
N PRO A 109 -5.24 10.51 21.17
CA PRO A 109 -6.20 10.96 22.15
C PRO A 109 -7.63 10.92 21.59
N GLY A 110 -8.56 10.36 22.37
CA GLY A 110 -9.99 10.48 22.11
C GLY A 110 -10.56 11.76 22.76
N ASP A 111 -11.85 12.01 22.56
CA ASP A 111 -12.54 13.20 23.07
C ASP A 111 -12.51 13.31 24.60
N ASP A 112 -12.42 12.17 25.29
CA ASP A 112 -12.41 12.07 26.75
C ASP A 112 -10.99 11.92 27.36
N SER A 113 -9.94 12.15 26.59
CA SER A 113 -8.57 11.96 27.06
C SER A 113 -8.03 13.18 27.79
N ASP A 114 -8.26 13.25 29.10
CA ASP A 114 -7.81 14.37 29.96
C ASP A 114 -6.37 14.21 30.51
N VAL A 115 -5.78 13.02 30.38
CA VAL A 115 -4.48 12.70 31.00
C VAL A 115 -3.39 12.60 29.92
N LYS A 116 -2.41 13.52 29.95
CA LYS A 116 -1.24 13.43 29.08
C LYS A 116 -0.42 12.18 29.38
N ILE A 117 -0.16 11.37 28.36
CA ILE A 117 0.67 10.17 28.46
C ILE A 117 2.12 10.48 28.04
N SER A 118 3.07 9.89 28.75
CA SER A 118 4.49 10.05 28.48
C SER A 118 4.91 9.21 27.27
N GLY A 119 5.64 9.82 26.33
CA GLY A 119 6.14 9.16 25.13
C GLY A 119 6.77 10.17 24.16
N ILE A 120 6.80 9.82 22.88
CA ILE A 120 7.31 10.66 21.80
C ILE A 120 6.09 11.31 21.11
N ASP A 121 5.92 12.61 21.33
CA ASP A 121 4.82 13.36 20.71
C ASP A 121 5.07 13.52 19.20
N VAL A 122 4.07 13.20 18.40
CA VAL A 122 4.10 13.25 16.93
C VAL A 122 2.74 13.69 16.38
N LYS A 123 2.71 13.92 15.06
CA LYS A 123 1.45 14.00 14.31
C LYS A 123 1.24 12.72 13.51
N ASP A 124 0.04 12.16 13.61
CA ASP A 124 -0.36 11.01 12.81
C ASP A 124 -0.29 11.35 11.31
N PRO A 125 0.36 10.51 10.47
CA PRO A 125 0.55 10.82 9.06
C PRO A 125 -0.73 10.77 8.22
N SER A 126 -1.77 10.10 8.71
CA SER A 126 -3.01 9.88 7.95
C SER A 126 -3.97 11.07 8.08
N PHE A 127 -4.13 11.60 9.29
CA PHE A 127 -5.13 12.62 9.63
C PHE A 127 -4.52 13.87 10.25
N ASN A 128 -3.20 13.90 10.43
CA ASN A 128 -2.46 15.01 11.05
C ASN A 128 -2.92 15.34 12.48
N MET A 129 -3.46 14.35 13.20
CA MET A 129 -3.86 14.48 14.59
C MET A 129 -2.65 14.36 15.52
N GLU A 130 -2.71 15.06 16.67
CA GLU A 130 -1.73 14.88 17.73
C GLU A 130 -1.79 13.43 18.24
N ALA A 131 -0.63 12.81 18.43
CA ALA A 131 -0.51 11.44 18.90
C ALA A 131 0.83 11.25 19.64
N THR A 132 0.94 10.18 20.41
CA THR A 132 2.14 9.91 21.19
C THR A 132 2.57 8.46 21.02
N TRP A 133 3.82 8.20 20.63
CA TRP A 133 4.40 6.87 20.65
C TRP A 133 4.73 6.47 22.09
N ILE A 134 4.09 5.43 22.59
CA ILE A 134 4.23 4.92 23.96
C ILE A 134 4.90 3.53 23.95
N ASP A 135 5.51 3.17 25.07
CA ASP A 135 5.98 1.82 25.28
C ASP A 135 4.80 0.84 25.46
N LYS A 136 4.97 -0.41 24.98
CA LYS A 136 3.91 -1.42 25.00
C LYS A 136 3.32 -1.71 26.39
N TYR A 137 4.14 -1.57 27.46
CA TYR A 137 3.66 -1.77 28.83
C TYR A 137 2.70 -0.67 29.32
N ASN A 138 2.66 0.48 28.65
CA ASN A 138 1.73 1.57 28.95
C ASN A 138 0.38 1.43 28.22
N LYS A 139 0.16 0.37 27.44
CA LYS A 139 -1.03 0.17 26.62
C LYS A 139 -2.31 0.29 27.46
N ASP A 140 -2.43 -0.53 28.50
CA ASP A 140 -3.66 -0.59 29.32
C ASP A 140 -3.94 0.77 30.01
N LYS A 141 -2.88 1.46 30.46
CA LYS A 141 -3.00 2.79 31.05
C LYS A 141 -3.53 3.80 30.01
N ALA A 142 -3.04 3.74 28.78
CA ALA A 142 -3.46 4.62 27.70
C ALA A 142 -4.93 4.36 27.32
N GLU A 143 -5.32 3.10 27.12
CA GLU A 143 -6.70 2.72 26.82
C GLU A 143 -7.67 3.17 27.93
N ASN A 144 -7.31 2.96 29.20
CA ASN A 144 -8.11 3.41 30.35
C ASN A 144 -8.20 4.95 30.47
N SER A 145 -7.28 5.68 29.85
CA SER A 145 -7.28 7.15 29.79
C SER A 145 -7.94 7.70 28.51
N GLY A 146 -8.69 6.88 27.77
CA GLY A 146 -9.45 7.30 26.60
C GLY A 146 -8.62 7.42 25.31
N TYR A 147 -7.42 6.84 25.26
CA TYR A 147 -6.62 6.82 24.05
C TYR A 147 -6.94 5.61 23.16
N MET A 148 -7.01 5.84 21.87
CA MET A 148 -7.04 4.78 20.87
C MET A 148 -5.61 4.30 20.59
N ILE A 149 -5.37 2.99 20.68
CA ILE A 149 -4.05 2.41 20.50
C ILE A 149 -3.93 1.79 19.11
N VAL A 150 -2.89 2.19 18.38
CA VAL A 150 -2.63 1.77 17.01
C VAL A 150 -1.23 1.15 16.91
N THR A 151 -1.11 0.03 16.21
CA THR A 151 0.18 -0.62 15.97
C THR A 151 0.95 0.03 14.81
N PRO A 152 2.28 -0.07 14.76
CA PRO A 152 3.10 0.56 13.70
C PRO A 152 2.68 0.18 12.29
N GLU A 153 2.42 -1.10 12.04
CA GLU A 153 1.96 -1.60 10.75
C GLU A 153 0.57 -1.07 10.37
N ALA A 154 -0.28 -0.79 11.37
CA ALA A 154 -1.59 -0.19 11.13
C ALA A 154 -1.46 1.30 10.76
N VAL A 155 -0.51 2.02 11.35
CA VAL A 155 -0.21 3.41 10.97
C VAL A 155 0.20 3.49 9.50
N ILE A 156 1.15 2.64 9.06
CA ILE A 156 1.59 2.59 7.66
C ILE A 156 0.41 2.26 6.73
N ALA A 157 -0.38 1.25 7.10
CA ALA A 157 -1.52 0.81 6.28
C ALA A 157 -2.62 1.89 6.17
N THR A 158 -2.91 2.61 7.26
CA THR A 158 -3.88 3.72 7.25
C THR A 158 -3.37 4.89 6.40
N HIS A 159 -2.07 5.21 6.49
CA HIS A 159 -1.45 6.22 5.64
C HIS A 159 -1.53 5.84 4.16
N LEU A 160 -1.21 4.57 3.81
CA LEU A 160 -1.41 4.05 2.47
C LEU A 160 -2.87 4.21 2.00
N ASN A 161 -3.84 3.86 2.84
CA ASN A 161 -5.27 4.00 2.51
C ASN A 161 -5.63 5.43 2.13
N GLN A 162 -5.21 6.42 2.93
CA GLN A 162 -5.44 7.84 2.66
C GLN A 162 -4.79 8.30 1.34
N ILE A 163 -3.57 7.83 1.09
CA ILE A 163 -2.84 8.12 -0.14
C ILE A 163 -3.57 7.55 -1.36
N LEU A 164 -3.99 6.29 -1.31
CA LEU A 164 -4.69 5.64 -2.43
C LEU A 164 -6.02 6.33 -2.76
N ILE A 165 -6.78 6.72 -1.75
CA ILE A 165 -8.04 7.45 -1.95
C ILE A 165 -7.77 8.83 -2.56
N LYS A 166 -6.81 9.57 -2.00
CA LYS A 166 -6.47 10.92 -2.45
C LYS A 166 -5.94 10.94 -3.90
N HIS A 167 -5.19 9.89 -4.28
CA HIS A 167 -4.55 9.75 -5.59
C HIS A 167 -5.27 8.72 -6.48
N ALA A 168 -6.54 8.43 -6.22
CA ALA A 168 -7.31 7.46 -7.00
C ALA A 168 -7.31 7.79 -8.50
N GLY A 169 -7.39 9.07 -8.87
CA GLY A 169 -7.32 9.52 -10.26
C GLY A 169 -6.00 9.17 -10.95
N ASP A 170 -4.87 9.19 -10.22
CA ASP A 170 -3.55 8.85 -10.76
C ASP A 170 -3.41 7.34 -11.03
N LEU A 171 -4.24 6.52 -10.39
CA LEU A 171 -4.28 5.07 -10.57
C LEU A 171 -5.23 4.64 -11.71
N ILE A 172 -6.02 5.55 -12.26
CA ILE A 172 -6.98 5.25 -13.31
C ILE A 172 -6.33 5.37 -14.69
N GLY A 173 -6.21 4.25 -15.39
CA GLY A 173 -5.88 4.13 -16.80
C GLY A 173 -7.05 3.61 -17.61
N GLN A 174 -6.82 3.27 -18.87
CA GLN A 174 -7.87 2.72 -19.75
C GLN A 174 -8.38 1.36 -19.27
N ASP A 175 -7.50 0.53 -18.70
CA ASP A 175 -7.85 -0.79 -18.18
C ASP A 175 -8.77 -0.70 -16.96
N GLU A 176 -8.53 0.22 -16.04
CA GLU A 176 -9.36 0.48 -14.88
C GLU A 176 -10.74 1.02 -15.31
N VAL A 177 -10.77 1.92 -16.28
CA VAL A 177 -12.03 2.42 -16.87
C VAL A 177 -12.81 1.29 -17.53
N GLN A 178 -12.13 0.37 -18.25
CA GLN A 178 -12.78 -0.80 -18.81
C GLN A 178 -13.39 -1.69 -17.73
N GLN A 179 -12.69 -1.93 -16.60
CA GLN A 179 -13.23 -2.69 -15.46
C GLN A 179 -14.48 -2.01 -14.88
N LEU A 180 -14.47 -0.68 -14.74
CA LEU A 180 -15.65 0.07 -14.29
C LEU A 180 -16.84 -0.08 -15.23
N LEU A 181 -16.60 0.01 -16.55
CA LEU A 181 -17.63 -0.19 -17.57
C LEU A 181 -18.18 -1.63 -17.58
N ASP A 182 -17.32 -2.64 -17.43
CA ASP A 182 -17.73 -4.03 -17.36
C ASP A 182 -18.60 -4.30 -16.12
N ASN A 183 -18.28 -3.68 -15.00
CA ASN A 183 -19.12 -3.74 -13.81
C ASN A 183 -20.46 -3.03 -13.99
N LEU A 184 -20.45 -1.83 -14.58
CA LEU A 184 -21.67 -1.07 -14.87
C LEU A 184 -22.58 -1.81 -15.86
N LYS A 185 -21.98 -2.48 -16.85
CA LYS A 185 -22.72 -3.26 -17.85
C LYS A 185 -23.51 -4.40 -17.23
N LYS A 186 -23.10 -4.95 -16.10
CA LYS A 186 -23.84 -6.01 -15.38
C LYS A 186 -25.19 -5.50 -14.84
N THR A 187 -25.25 -4.23 -14.46
CA THR A 187 -26.44 -3.61 -13.86
C THR A 187 -27.26 -2.79 -14.85
N THR A 188 -26.58 -2.10 -15.78
CA THR A 188 -27.19 -1.18 -16.75
C THR A 188 -26.62 -1.36 -18.16
N PRO A 189 -26.80 -2.55 -18.80
CA PRO A 189 -26.18 -2.86 -20.09
C PRO A 189 -26.58 -1.88 -21.21
N LYS A 190 -27.87 -1.49 -21.27
CA LYS A 190 -28.38 -0.58 -22.30
C LYS A 190 -27.72 0.80 -22.24
N LEU A 191 -27.42 1.31 -21.03
CA LEU A 191 -26.74 2.59 -20.87
C LEU A 191 -25.34 2.55 -21.46
N VAL A 192 -24.55 1.52 -21.11
CA VAL A 192 -23.19 1.36 -21.58
C VAL A 192 -23.16 1.19 -23.10
N ASP A 193 -23.99 0.32 -23.68
CA ASP A 193 -24.04 0.06 -25.11
C ASP A 193 -24.52 1.28 -25.93
N THR A 194 -25.27 2.18 -25.33
CA THR A 194 -25.74 3.40 -25.98
C THR A 194 -24.68 4.50 -25.96
N VAL A 195 -23.95 4.64 -24.85
CA VAL A 195 -23.01 5.75 -24.64
C VAL A 195 -21.62 5.39 -25.16
N ILE A 196 -21.17 4.15 -24.97
CA ILE A 196 -19.81 3.71 -25.34
C ILE A 196 -19.89 2.73 -26.52
N PRO A 197 -19.10 2.88 -27.57
CA PRO A 197 -18.16 3.98 -27.87
C PRO A 197 -18.78 5.12 -28.67
N LYS A 198 -20.10 5.10 -28.92
CA LYS A 198 -20.77 5.97 -29.92
C LYS A 198 -20.72 7.46 -29.56
N ILE A 199 -20.99 7.76 -28.29
CA ILE A 199 -21.07 9.14 -27.80
C ILE A 199 -19.76 9.55 -27.11
N LEU A 200 -19.19 8.64 -26.31
CA LEU A 200 -18.00 8.89 -25.50
C LEU A 200 -16.99 7.76 -25.69
N PRO A 201 -15.94 7.91 -26.48
CA PRO A 201 -14.86 6.93 -26.62
C PRO A 201 -14.11 6.72 -25.30
N LEU A 202 -13.56 5.52 -25.10
CA LEU A 202 -12.90 5.09 -23.86
C LEU A 202 -11.77 6.04 -23.41
N ASN A 203 -10.98 6.56 -24.34
CA ASN A 203 -9.89 7.48 -24.05
C ASN A 203 -10.40 8.83 -23.51
N GLN A 204 -11.53 9.34 -24.01
CA GLN A 204 -12.15 10.57 -23.50
C GLN A 204 -12.75 10.31 -22.11
N LEU A 205 -13.43 9.19 -21.91
CA LEU A 205 -13.97 8.80 -20.61
C LEU A 205 -12.86 8.68 -19.56
N THR A 206 -11.73 8.09 -19.92
CA THR A 206 -10.55 8.00 -19.05
C THR A 206 -10.05 9.39 -18.64
N GLY A 207 -10.03 10.34 -19.56
CA GLY A 207 -9.65 11.73 -19.26
C GLY A 207 -10.61 12.47 -18.33
N VAL A 208 -11.89 12.10 -18.34
CA VAL A 208 -12.91 12.70 -17.44
C VAL A 208 -12.83 12.13 -16.03
N LEU A 209 -12.43 10.85 -15.88
CA LEU A 209 -12.37 10.16 -14.59
C LEU A 209 -11.06 10.38 -13.81
N LYS A 210 -10.01 10.89 -14.49
CA LYS A 210 -8.76 11.31 -13.85
C LYS A 210 -8.89 12.66 -13.16
#